data_5df8313e865ac84be9c70b0a53a111f4
#
_entry.id   5df8313e865ac84be9c70b0a53a111f4
#
_cell.length_a   1.000
_cell.length_b   1.000
_cell.length_c   1.000
_cell.angle_alpha   90.00
_cell.angle_beta   90.00
_cell.angle_gamma   90.00
#
_symmetry.space_group_name_H-M   'P 1'
#
loop_
_entity.id
_entity.type
_entity.pdbx_description
1 polymer ?
#
loop_
_entity_poly.entity_id
_entity_poly.type
_entity_poly.pdbx_seq_one_letter_code
_entity_poly.pdbx_strand_id
1 'polypeptide(L)'
;MIEWVNRIFKKEEEPKKIEPKERKDHSLRQKVVVLTGAGISAESGLATFRDSNGLWKQHDAKKLASAAGFKENPQAVLDFYNYRRKQLLEVEPNHAHKMLAKLE
;
A
#
# COMPACT_ATOMS: atom_id res chain seq x y z
N MET A 1 -1.59 23.80 -11.39
CA MET A 1 -0.83 23.21 -10.28
C MET A 1 -1.80 22.44 -9.38
N ILE A 2 -1.66 21.20 -9.41
CA ILE A 2 -1.84 20.28 -8.30
C ILE A 2 -3.30 19.95 -7.96
N GLU A 3 -4.04 19.40 -8.94
CA GLU A 3 -5.28 18.68 -8.67
C GLU A 3 -5.09 17.49 -7.69
N TRP A 4 -3.92 16.87 -7.68
CA TRP A 4 -3.65 15.76 -6.79
C TRP A 4 -3.44 16.19 -5.33
N VAL A 5 -2.87 17.37 -5.07
CA VAL A 5 -2.78 17.92 -3.69
C VAL A 5 -4.17 18.20 -3.16
N ASN A 6 -5.05 18.74 -4.00
CA ASN A 6 -6.46 18.95 -3.63
C ASN A 6 -7.22 17.65 -3.40
N ARG A 7 -6.81 16.52 -4.00
CA ARG A 7 -7.36 15.19 -3.70
C ARG A 7 -6.85 14.63 -2.37
N ILE A 8 -5.60 14.89 -2.02
CA ILE A 8 -5.02 14.46 -0.73
C ILE A 8 -5.55 15.32 0.42
N PHE A 9 -5.76 16.62 0.17
CA PHE A 9 -6.29 17.56 1.16
C PHE A 9 -7.77 17.93 0.93
N LYS A 10 -8.48 17.17 0.09
CA LYS A 10 -9.92 17.30 0.04
C LYS A 10 -10.44 17.09 1.45
N LYS A 11 -10.86 18.23 2.03
CA LYS A 11 -11.53 18.41 3.29
C LYS A 11 -12.09 17.09 3.81
N GLU A 12 -11.56 16.65 4.92
CA GLU A 12 -12.06 15.52 5.67
C GLU A 12 -13.59 15.64 5.71
N GLU A 13 -14.26 14.77 4.97
CA GLU A 13 -15.60 14.40 5.37
C GLU A 13 -15.44 13.91 6.79
N GLU A 14 -16.14 14.52 7.72
CA GLU A 14 -16.12 14.11 9.11
C GLU A 14 -16.18 12.58 9.15
N PRO A 15 -15.29 11.92 9.88
CA PRO A 15 -15.26 10.48 9.92
C PRO A 15 -16.67 10.03 10.29
N LYS A 16 -17.36 9.35 9.36
CA LYS A 16 -18.64 8.73 9.67
C LYS A 16 -18.43 7.95 10.95
N LYS A 17 -19.14 8.33 12.01
CA LYS A 17 -19.14 7.58 13.26
C LYS A 17 -19.33 6.12 12.89
N ILE A 18 -18.24 5.36 12.96
CA ILE A 18 -18.31 3.92 12.84
C ILE A 18 -19.01 3.48 14.11
N GLU A 19 -20.30 3.17 13.99
CA GLU A 19 -21.02 2.53 15.08
C GLU A 19 -20.21 1.29 15.48
N PRO A 20 -19.93 1.09 16.77
CA PRO A 20 -19.20 -0.08 17.21
C PRO A 20 -20.01 -1.30 16.76
N LYS A 21 -19.48 -2.03 15.77
CA LYS A 21 -20.01 -3.36 15.43
C LYS A 21 -20.09 -4.15 16.73
N GLU A 22 -21.25 -4.68 17.05
CA GLU A 22 -21.43 -5.61 18.17
C GLU A 22 -20.26 -6.58 18.21
N ARG A 23 -19.57 -6.64 19.33
CA ARG A 23 -18.48 -7.59 19.53
C ARG A 23 -19.09 -8.99 19.51
N LYS A 24 -19.07 -9.61 18.34
CA LYS A 24 -19.40 -11.03 18.25
C LYS A 24 -18.43 -11.79 19.14
N ASP A 25 -18.95 -12.68 19.95
CA ASP A 25 -18.13 -13.55 20.81
C ASP A 25 -17.08 -14.27 19.95
N HIS A 26 -15.83 -13.89 20.11
CA HIS A 26 -14.69 -14.45 19.36
C HIS A 26 -14.07 -15.67 20.05
N SER A 27 -14.64 -16.13 21.16
CA SER A 27 -14.09 -17.24 21.96
C SER A 27 -14.02 -18.57 21.20
N LEU A 28 -14.88 -18.76 20.22
CA LEU A 28 -14.96 -19.97 19.37
C LEU A 28 -14.32 -19.83 18.00
N ARG A 29 -13.74 -18.66 17.67
CA ARG A 29 -13.14 -18.44 16.36
C ARG A 29 -11.69 -18.90 16.34
N GLN A 30 -11.33 -19.63 15.30
CA GLN A 30 -9.95 -19.94 15.00
C GLN A 30 -9.19 -18.65 14.69
N LYS A 31 -8.02 -18.48 15.31
CA LYS A 31 -7.12 -17.37 14.97
C LYS A 31 -6.39 -17.74 13.68
N VAL A 32 -6.59 -16.94 12.64
CA VAL A 32 -5.91 -17.08 11.35
C VAL A 32 -4.95 -15.91 11.18
N VAL A 33 -3.70 -16.22 10.89
CA VAL A 33 -2.69 -15.22 10.53
C VAL A 33 -2.39 -15.34 9.04
N VAL A 34 -2.50 -14.24 8.31
CA VAL A 34 -2.21 -14.21 6.88
C VAL A 34 -0.97 -13.35 6.65
N LEU A 35 0.08 -13.96 6.12
CA LEU A 35 1.30 -13.26 5.72
C LEU A 35 1.29 -13.05 4.21
N THR A 36 1.35 -11.79 3.79
CA THR A 36 1.40 -11.41 2.37
C THR A 36 2.66 -10.58 2.08
N GLY A 37 3.08 -10.59 0.82
CA GLY A 37 4.15 -9.72 0.32
C GLY A 37 3.65 -8.79 -0.78
N ALA A 38 4.55 -8.07 -1.44
CA ALA A 38 4.23 -7.14 -2.52
C ALA A 38 3.50 -7.81 -3.70
N GLY A 39 3.68 -9.11 -3.88
CA GLY A 39 3.04 -9.88 -4.96
C GLY A 39 1.51 -9.88 -4.92
N ILE A 40 0.89 -9.72 -3.74
CA ILE A 40 -0.57 -9.63 -3.64
C ILE A 40 -1.15 -8.43 -4.39
N SER A 41 -0.36 -7.38 -4.60
CA SER A 41 -0.76 -6.16 -5.30
C SER A 41 -0.40 -6.15 -6.80
N ALA A 42 0.25 -7.19 -7.31
CA ALA A 42 0.65 -7.27 -8.73
C ALA A 42 -0.56 -7.25 -9.67
N GLU A 43 -1.62 -7.97 -9.35
CA GLU A 43 -2.86 -7.99 -10.12
C GLU A 43 -3.63 -6.66 -10.09
N SER A 44 -3.35 -5.80 -9.13
CA SER A 44 -3.87 -4.44 -9.10
C SER A 44 -3.12 -3.48 -10.03
N GLY A 45 -1.99 -3.92 -10.62
CA GLY A 45 -1.16 -3.11 -11.51
C GLY A 45 0.03 -2.44 -10.83
N LEU A 46 0.35 -2.79 -9.57
CA LEU A 46 1.54 -2.30 -8.88
C LEU A 46 2.75 -3.17 -9.18
N ALA A 47 3.86 -2.52 -9.56
CA ALA A 47 5.13 -3.21 -9.77
C ALA A 47 5.64 -3.84 -8.48
N THR A 48 6.13 -5.08 -8.58
CA THR A 48 6.73 -5.84 -7.48
C THR A 48 8.24 -5.86 -7.58
N PHE A 49 8.94 -6.33 -6.53
CA PHE A 49 10.40 -6.46 -6.52
C PHE A 49 10.95 -7.42 -7.59
N ARG A 50 10.16 -8.40 -8.02
CA ARG A 50 10.56 -9.44 -8.97
C ARG A 50 10.05 -9.19 -10.37
N ASP A 51 9.32 -8.11 -10.58
CA ASP A 51 8.81 -7.78 -11.90
C ASP A 51 9.96 -7.32 -12.80
N SER A 52 10.23 -8.12 -13.84
CA SER A 52 11.34 -7.88 -14.75
C SER A 52 11.19 -6.62 -15.63
N ASN A 53 9.97 -6.09 -15.73
CA ASN A 53 9.64 -4.92 -16.54
C ASN A 53 9.30 -3.67 -15.70
N GLY A 54 9.33 -3.79 -14.37
CA GLY A 54 8.91 -2.74 -13.48
C GLY A 54 9.98 -1.71 -13.18
N LEU A 55 9.56 -0.70 -12.44
CA LEU A 55 10.37 0.42 -11.94
C LEU A 55 11.64 -0.02 -11.19
N TRP A 56 11.57 -1.19 -10.57
CA TRP A 56 12.65 -1.82 -9.83
C TRP A 56 13.86 -2.20 -10.69
N LYS A 57 13.68 -2.32 -12.01
CA LYS A 57 14.78 -2.55 -12.93
C LYS A 57 15.61 -1.30 -13.20
N GLN A 58 15.00 -0.13 -13.12
CA GLN A 58 15.64 1.17 -13.33
C GLN A 58 16.31 1.72 -12.07
N HIS A 59 15.87 1.25 -10.91
CA HIS A 59 16.38 1.66 -9.62
C HIS A 59 16.91 0.45 -8.87
N ASP A 60 18.07 0.55 -8.26
CA ASP A 60 18.55 -0.47 -7.33
C ASP A 60 17.66 -0.46 -6.07
N ALA A 61 16.61 -1.26 -6.14
CA ALA A 61 15.60 -1.33 -5.10
C ALA A 61 16.18 -1.73 -3.74
N LYS A 62 17.20 -2.60 -3.73
CA LYS A 62 17.88 -2.99 -2.50
C LYS A 62 18.60 -1.80 -1.88
N LYS A 63 19.18 -0.95 -2.72
CA LYS A 63 19.87 0.26 -2.28
C LYS A 63 18.87 1.29 -1.76
N LEU A 64 17.80 1.55 -2.51
CA LEU A 64 16.78 2.54 -2.16
C LEU A 64 15.92 2.11 -0.96
N ALA A 65 15.56 0.84 -0.88
CA ALA A 65 14.72 0.31 0.20
C ALA A 65 15.54 -0.14 1.42
N SER A 66 16.56 0.60 1.80
CA SER A 66 17.43 0.30 2.94
C SER A 66 17.73 1.52 3.78
N ALA A 67 18.03 1.30 5.05
CA ALA A 67 18.48 2.36 5.95
C ALA A 67 19.80 3.00 5.49
N ALA A 68 20.69 2.21 4.89
CA ALA A 68 21.95 2.70 4.32
C ALA A 68 21.69 3.61 3.13
N GLY A 69 20.78 3.22 2.21
CA GLY A 69 20.40 4.05 1.07
C GLY A 69 19.79 5.38 1.50
N PHE A 70 18.97 5.37 2.54
CA PHE A 70 18.40 6.60 3.08
C PHE A 70 19.47 7.54 3.67
N LYS A 71 20.48 7.00 4.35
CA LYS A 71 21.60 7.81 4.86
C LYS A 71 22.45 8.40 3.73
N GLU A 72 22.66 7.62 2.66
CA GLU A 72 23.49 8.03 1.53
C GLU A 72 22.80 9.12 0.69
N ASN A 73 21.54 8.91 0.35
CA ASN A 73 20.77 9.85 -0.47
C ASN A 73 19.28 9.83 -0.08
N PRO A 74 18.89 10.56 0.97
CA PRO A 74 17.52 10.59 1.45
C PRO A 74 16.55 11.13 0.40
N GLN A 75 16.97 12.08 -0.44
CA GLN A 75 16.11 12.66 -1.47
C GLN A 75 15.72 11.61 -2.51
N ALA A 76 16.66 10.84 -3.01
CA ALA A 76 16.38 9.78 -3.98
C ALA A 76 15.42 8.72 -3.42
N VAL A 77 15.55 8.38 -2.15
CA VAL A 77 14.63 7.46 -1.46
C VAL A 77 13.23 8.05 -1.34
N LEU A 78 13.12 9.31 -0.96
CA LEU A 78 11.82 10.00 -0.86
C LEU A 78 11.13 10.12 -2.23
N ASP A 79 11.87 10.48 -3.26
CA ASP A 79 11.33 10.60 -4.63
C ASP A 79 10.82 9.24 -5.14
N PHE A 80 11.57 8.19 -4.87
CA PHE A 80 11.17 6.83 -5.20
C PHE A 80 9.85 6.43 -4.50
N TYR A 81 9.71 6.66 -3.20
CA TYR A 81 8.49 6.34 -2.49
C TYR A 81 7.32 7.27 -2.84
N ASN A 82 7.57 8.54 -3.16
CA ASN A 82 6.55 9.45 -3.63
C ASN A 82 6.00 9.01 -4.99
N TYR A 83 6.86 8.53 -5.88
CA TYR A 83 6.42 7.95 -7.14
C TYR A 83 5.51 6.72 -6.90
N ARG A 84 5.88 5.84 -5.98
CA ARG A 84 5.04 4.69 -5.63
C ARG A 84 3.70 5.09 -5.03
N ARG A 85 3.68 6.10 -4.16
CA ARG A 85 2.42 6.63 -3.62
C ARG A 85 1.51 7.17 -4.73
N LYS A 86 2.09 7.82 -5.73
CA LYS A 86 1.33 8.30 -6.88
C LYS A 86 0.67 7.16 -7.64
N GLN A 87 1.36 6.06 -7.85
CA GLN A 87 0.80 4.87 -8.49
C GLN A 87 -0.41 4.31 -7.71
N LEU A 88 -0.41 4.38 -6.38
CA LEU A 88 -1.55 3.93 -5.57
C LEU A 88 -2.85 4.67 -5.86
N LEU A 89 -2.78 5.90 -6.37
CA LEU A 89 -3.97 6.69 -6.70
C LEU A 89 -4.66 6.22 -8.00
N GLU A 90 -3.98 5.40 -8.78
CA GLU A 90 -4.42 4.94 -10.10
C GLU A 90 -4.90 3.48 -10.10
N VAL A 91 -4.78 2.80 -8.96
CA VAL A 91 -5.12 1.37 -8.83
C VAL A 91 -6.17 1.11 -7.77
N GLU A 92 -6.81 -0.03 -7.88
CA GLU A 92 -7.86 -0.49 -6.97
C GLU A 92 -7.42 -1.78 -6.25
N PRO A 93 -7.93 -2.04 -5.03
CA PRO A 93 -7.75 -3.33 -4.40
C PRO A 93 -8.30 -4.45 -5.29
N ASN A 94 -7.53 -5.52 -5.45
CA ASN A 94 -7.95 -6.67 -6.24
C ASN A 94 -8.77 -7.67 -5.41
N HIS A 95 -9.13 -8.78 -6.04
CA HIS A 95 -9.96 -9.82 -5.42
C HIS A 95 -9.33 -10.37 -4.12
N ALA A 96 -8.02 -10.59 -4.09
CA ALA A 96 -7.34 -11.10 -2.89
C ALA A 96 -7.48 -10.14 -1.70
N HIS A 97 -7.28 -8.86 -1.91
CA HIS A 97 -7.48 -7.84 -0.87
C HIS A 97 -8.92 -7.85 -0.35
N LYS A 98 -9.89 -7.90 -1.27
CA LYS A 98 -11.32 -7.91 -0.92
C LYS A 98 -11.72 -9.17 -0.16
N MET A 99 -11.15 -10.32 -0.53
CA MET A 99 -11.42 -11.58 0.18
C MET A 99 -10.83 -11.59 1.59
N LEU A 100 -9.60 -11.06 1.78
CA LEU A 100 -9.02 -10.91 3.11
C LEU A 100 -9.85 -10.00 4.01
N ALA A 101 -10.36 -8.89 3.47
CA ALA A 101 -11.25 -8.01 4.22
C ALA A 101 -12.58 -8.67 4.61
N LYS A 102 -13.06 -9.66 3.84
CA LYS A 102 -14.27 -10.42 4.16
C LYS A 102 -14.05 -11.49 5.22
N LEU A 103 -12.82 -11.93 5.45
CA LEU A 103 -12.51 -12.90 6.49
C LEU A 103 -12.61 -12.30 7.91
N GLU A 104 -12.52 -11.01 8.03
CA GLU A 104 -12.64 -10.28 9.28
C GLU A 104 -14.12 -10.13 9.70
#